data_526b55c276edfab65565eb24df2c0d60
#
_entry.id   526b55c276edfab65565eb24df2c0d60
#
_cell.length_a   1.000
_cell.length_b   1.000
_cell.length_c   1.000
_cell.angle_alpha   90.00
_cell.angle_beta   90.00
_cell.angle_gamma   90.00
#
_symmetry.space_group_name_H-M   'P 1'
#
loop_
_entity.id
_entity.type
_entity.pdbx_description
1 polymer ?
#
loop_
_entity_poly.entity_id
_entity_poly.type
_entity_poly.pdbx_seq_one_letter_code
_entity_poly.pdbx_strand_id
1 'polypeptide(L)'
;MDSRDRPIGFFDSGVGGLSVLKHAIAELPNEDFLFYGDCANVPYGEKTPEEVRSLTMSCCDLLYKKGAKALLIACNTATSAAIHAMREKYQMPVVSMEPAVKPANLSKKPGKILVMATPGTIASSR
;
A
#
# COMPACT_ATOMS: atom_id res chain seq x y z
N MET A 1 -13.52 -3.04 -22.99
CA MET A 1 -12.29 -3.60 -22.41
C MET A 1 -12.71 -4.67 -21.42
N ASP A 2 -12.25 -5.90 -21.61
CA ASP A 2 -12.48 -6.97 -20.63
C ASP A 2 -11.93 -6.52 -19.27
N SER A 3 -12.60 -6.89 -18.17
CA SER A 3 -12.14 -6.58 -16.83
C SER A 3 -10.73 -7.14 -16.55
N ARG A 4 -10.35 -8.21 -17.23
CA ARG A 4 -9.02 -8.84 -17.16
C ARG A 4 -7.90 -7.97 -17.74
N ASP A 5 -8.19 -7.15 -18.75
CA ASP A 5 -7.22 -6.31 -19.45
C ASP A 5 -7.00 -4.95 -18.75
N ARG A 6 -7.67 -4.72 -17.62
CA ARG A 6 -7.52 -3.50 -16.84
C ARG A 6 -6.24 -3.52 -16.00
N PRO A 7 -5.61 -2.37 -15.73
CA PRO A 7 -4.38 -2.33 -14.97
C PRO A 7 -4.57 -2.63 -13.47
N ILE A 8 -3.48 -3.01 -12.82
CA ILE A 8 -3.36 -3.06 -11.36
C ILE A 8 -2.86 -1.70 -10.88
N GLY A 9 -3.60 -1.06 -9.97
CA GLY A 9 -3.24 0.23 -9.38
C GLY A 9 -2.31 0.06 -8.18
N PHE A 10 -1.17 0.74 -8.20
CA PHE A 10 -0.22 0.80 -7.09
C PHE A 10 -0.26 2.19 -6.46
N PHE A 11 -0.43 2.24 -5.15
CA PHE A 11 -0.35 3.46 -4.37
C PHE A 11 0.78 3.41 -3.36
N ASP A 12 1.55 4.50 -3.31
CA ASP A 12 2.49 4.79 -2.23
C ASP A 12 2.41 6.26 -1.83
N SER A 13 2.82 6.59 -0.62
CA SER A 13 2.91 7.97 -0.15
C SER A 13 4.01 8.78 -0.84
N GLY A 14 4.95 8.12 -1.46
CA GLY A 14 6.10 8.72 -2.15
C GLY A 14 6.62 7.84 -3.28
N VAL A 15 7.90 7.46 -3.24
CA VAL A 15 8.57 6.71 -4.31
C VAL A 15 9.02 5.31 -3.90
N GLY A 16 8.99 4.99 -2.61
CA GLY A 16 9.47 3.69 -2.09
C GLY A 16 8.71 2.50 -2.67
N GLY A 17 7.44 2.66 -2.98
CA GLY A 17 6.60 1.65 -3.61
C GLY A 17 7.03 1.23 -5.01
N LEU A 18 7.92 1.98 -5.68
CA LEU A 18 8.50 1.58 -6.96
C LEU A 18 9.33 0.29 -6.85
N SER A 19 9.91 0.00 -5.69
CA SER A 19 10.60 -1.27 -5.45
C SER A 19 9.63 -2.46 -5.46
N VAL A 20 8.45 -2.28 -4.88
CA VAL A 20 7.37 -3.28 -4.90
C VAL A 20 6.84 -3.46 -6.32
N LEU A 21 6.60 -2.36 -7.03
CA LEU A 21 6.15 -2.40 -8.42
C LEU A 21 7.14 -3.16 -9.32
N LYS A 22 8.45 -2.93 -9.15
CA LYS A 22 9.47 -3.66 -9.90
C LYS A 22 9.37 -5.17 -9.74
N HIS A 23 9.12 -5.65 -8.52
CA HIS A 23 8.92 -7.07 -8.26
C HIS A 23 7.60 -7.58 -8.87
N ALA A 24 6.53 -6.80 -8.75
CA ALA A 24 5.24 -7.16 -9.34
C ALA A 24 5.31 -7.31 -10.86
N ILE A 25 6.02 -6.43 -11.56
CA ILE A 25 6.23 -6.53 -13.01
C ILE A 25 6.96 -7.83 -13.38
N ALA A 26 7.95 -8.23 -12.58
CA ALA A 26 8.70 -9.47 -12.83
C ALA A 26 7.83 -10.71 -12.60
N GLU A 27 6.96 -10.70 -11.59
CA GLU A 27 6.08 -11.84 -11.25
C GLU A 27 4.83 -11.92 -12.15
N LEU A 28 4.37 -10.79 -12.66
CA LEU A 28 3.14 -10.65 -13.45
C LEU A 28 3.43 -9.95 -14.79
N PRO A 29 4.23 -10.56 -15.68
CA PRO A 29 4.74 -9.88 -16.88
C PRO A 29 3.67 -9.54 -17.93
N ASN A 30 2.48 -10.12 -17.81
CA ASN A 30 1.35 -9.89 -18.73
C ASN A 30 0.33 -8.89 -18.20
N GLU A 31 0.60 -8.26 -17.05
CA GLU A 31 -0.29 -7.27 -16.45
C GLU A 31 0.17 -5.84 -16.73
N ASP A 32 -0.78 -4.97 -16.93
CA ASP A 32 -0.56 -3.52 -16.96
C ASP A 32 -0.62 -2.93 -15.55
N PHE A 33 0.16 -1.90 -15.30
CA PHE A 33 0.26 -1.26 -13.98
C PHE A 33 0.06 0.24 -14.07
N LEU A 34 -0.63 0.81 -13.08
CA LEU A 34 -0.68 2.24 -12.82
C LEU A 34 -0.02 2.50 -11.46
N PHE A 35 0.95 3.38 -11.41
CA PHE A 35 1.57 3.81 -10.15
C PHE A 35 1.20 5.24 -9.81
N TYR A 36 0.79 5.47 -8.58
CA TYR A 36 0.57 6.80 -8.02
C TYR A 36 1.36 6.97 -6.71
N GLY A 37 2.33 7.88 -6.71
CA GLY A 37 3.07 8.29 -5.52
C GLY A 37 2.65 9.71 -5.11
N ASP A 38 2.13 9.87 -3.91
CA ASP A 38 1.64 11.17 -3.41
C ASP A 38 2.79 12.04 -2.86
N CYS A 39 3.76 12.32 -3.72
CA CYS A 39 4.97 13.06 -3.34
C CYS A 39 4.69 14.50 -2.88
N ALA A 40 3.53 15.07 -3.22
CA ALA A 40 3.15 16.42 -2.81
C ALA A 40 2.79 16.51 -1.31
N ASN A 41 2.36 15.41 -0.69
CA ASN A 41 1.87 15.36 0.68
C ASN A 41 2.76 14.59 1.65
N VAL A 42 3.97 14.22 1.24
CA VAL A 42 4.95 13.57 2.15
C VAL A 42 5.45 14.57 3.20
N PRO A 43 5.83 14.13 4.40
CA PRO A 43 5.82 12.73 4.88
C PRO A 43 4.48 12.35 5.53
N TYR A 44 3.96 11.19 5.19
CA TYR A 44 2.72 10.66 5.79
C TYR A 44 2.88 10.31 7.27
N GLY A 45 4.09 9.93 7.68
CA GLY A 45 4.37 9.53 9.07
C GLY A 45 4.18 10.63 10.12
N GLU A 46 4.12 11.89 9.70
CA GLU A 46 3.90 13.06 10.57
C GLU A 46 2.44 13.53 10.60
N LYS A 47 1.57 12.90 9.83
CA LYS A 47 0.14 13.25 9.71
C LYS A 47 -0.72 12.42 10.67
N THR A 48 -1.89 12.96 10.99
CA THR A 48 -2.89 12.21 11.77
C THR A 48 -3.43 11.02 10.96
N PRO A 49 -3.92 9.95 11.62
CA PRO A 49 -4.54 8.83 10.92
C PRO A 49 -5.68 9.25 9.98
N GLU A 50 -6.47 10.25 10.37
CA GLU A 50 -7.57 10.79 9.57
C GLU A 50 -7.07 11.48 8.31
N GLU A 51 -6.01 12.28 8.41
CA GLU A 51 -5.38 12.93 7.25
C GLU A 51 -4.78 11.89 6.29
N VAL A 52 -4.06 10.90 6.81
CA VAL A 52 -3.49 9.81 6.00
C VAL A 52 -4.59 9.03 5.29
N ARG A 53 -5.68 8.71 5.99
CA ARG A 53 -6.84 8.03 5.41
C ARG A 53 -7.43 8.84 4.28
N SER A 54 -7.71 10.12 4.49
CA SER A 54 -8.31 11.00 3.50
C SER A 54 -7.46 11.12 2.24
N LEU A 55 -6.15 11.32 2.39
CA LEU A 55 -5.20 11.40 1.28
C LEU A 55 -5.14 10.06 0.51
N THR A 56 -5.00 8.95 1.23
CA THR A 56 -4.93 7.60 0.64
C THR A 56 -6.19 7.30 -0.17
N MET A 57 -7.37 7.57 0.40
CA MET A 57 -8.65 7.33 -0.29
C MET A 57 -8.77 8.18 -1.55
N SER A 58 -8.36 9.45 -1.52
CA SER A 58 -8.41 10.34 -2.69
C SER A 58 -7.50 9.84 -3.82
N CYS A 59 -6.28 9.41 -3.50
CA CYS A 59 -5.34 8.87 -4.47
C CYS A 59 -5.84 7.54 -5.06
N CYS A 60 -6.39 6.67 -4.24
CA CYS A 60 -6.95 5.39 -4.69
C CYS A 60 -8.22 5.57 -5.53
N ASP A 61 -9.04 6.58 -5.24
CA ASP A 61 -10.17 6.96 -6.09
C ASP A 61 -9.72 7.37 -7.50
N LEU A 62 -8.59 8.05 -7.62
CA LEU A 62 -8.02 8.38 -8.90
C LEU A 62 -7.61 7.13 -9.69
N LEU A 63 -6.92 6.19 -9.03
CA LEU A 63 -6.54 4.92 -9.65
C LEU A 63 -7.78 4.11 -10.07
N TYR A 64 -8.80 4.06 -9.22
CA TYR A 64 -10.08 3.42 -9.53
C TYR A 64 -10.76 4.05 -10.75
N LYS A 65 -10.87 5.37 -10.80
CA LYS A 65 -11.43 6.12 -11.94
C LYS A 65 -10.64 5.92 -13.23
N LYS A 66 -9.34 5.66 -13.14
CA LYS A 66 -8.49 5.31 -14.29
C LYS A 66 -8.63 3.84 -14.73
N GLY A 67 -9.52 3.10 -14.09
CA GLY A 67 -9.89 1.74 -14.50
C GLY A 67 -9.10 0.62 -13.82
N ALA A 68 -8.41 0.88 -12.72
CA ALA A 68 -7.73 -0.17 -12.00
C ALA A 68 -8.69 -1.32 -11.62
N LYS A 69 -8.28 -2.59 -11.88
CA LYS A 69 -9.02 -3.81 -11.51
C LYS A 69 -8.70 -4.33 -10.12
N ALA A 70 -7.60 -3.88 -9.55
CA ALA A 70 -7.14 -4.18 -8.20
C ALA A 70 -6.29 -3.03 -7.69
N LEU A 71 -6.16 -2.89 -6.38
CA LEU A 71 -5.29 -1.90 -5.74
C LEU A 71 -4.25 -2.61 -4.87
N LEU A 72 -2.99 -2.19 -4.98
CA LEU A 72 -1.93 -2.56 -4.07
C LEU A 72 -1.42 -1.31 -3.35
N ILE A 73 -1.45 -1.36 -2.02
CA ILE A 73 -1.01 -0.28 -1.14
C ILE A 73 0.39 -0.61 -0.64
N ALA A 74 1.39 0.06 -1.19
CA ALA A 74 2.79 -0.19 -0.89
C ALA A 74 3.30 0.55 0.35
N CYS A 75 2.52 1.49 0.90
CA CYS A 75 2.86 2.28 2.07
C CYS A 75 2.30 1.66 3.35
N ASN A 76 3.17 1.33 4.31
CA ASN A 76 2.75 0.79 5.62
C ASN A 76 1.90 1.78 6.41
N THR A 77 2.27 3.06 6.42
CA THR A 77 1.52 4.12 7.12
C THR A 77 0.11 4.27 6.53
N ALA A 78 -0.02 4.32 5.21
CA ALA A 78 -1.32 4.38 4.54
C ALA A 78 -2.16 3.13 4.80
N THR A 79 -1.55 1.95 4.79
CA THR A 79 -2.22 0.69 5.10
C THR A 79 -2.81 0.73 6.51
N SER A 80 -2.03 1.17 7.51
CA SER A 80 -2.49 1.26 8.90
C SER A 80 -3.73 2.13 9.06
N ALA A 81 -3.79 3.24 8.33
CA ALA A 81 -4.86 4.23 8.45
C ALA A 81 -6.10 3.93 7.59
N ALA A 82 -5.95 3.28 6.43
CA ALA A 82 -6.99 3.28 5.40
C ALA A 82 -7.46 1.89 4.94
N ILE A 83 -6.74 0.80 5.22
CA ILE A 83 -7.01 -0.50 4.57
C ILE A 83 -8.43 -1.03 4.80
N HIS A 84 -8.97 -0.87 6.00
CA HIS A 84 -10.33 -1.32 6.30
C HIS A 84 -11.38 -0.51 5.51
N ALA A 85 -11.29 0.82 5.54
CA ALA A 85 -12.17 1.69 4.77
C ALA A 85 -12.08 1.43 3.26
N MET A 86 -10.90 1.11 2.76
CA MET A 86 -10.71 0.75 1.35
C MET A 86 -11.42 -0.54 0.99
N ARG A 87 -11.28 -1.58 1.82
CA ARG A 87 -11.92 -2.89 1.59
C ARG A 87 -13.45 -2.81 1.69
N GLU A 88 -13.96 -1.89 2.50
CA GLU A 88 -15.40 -1.61 2.57
C GLU A 88 -15.90 -0.87 1.33
N LYS A 89 -15.10 0.08 0.82
CA LYS A 89 -15.50 0.95 -0.29
C LYS A 89 -15.40 0.26 -1.66
N TYR A 90 -14.31 -0.46 -1.92
CA TYR A 90 -14.03 -1.00 -3.24
C TYR A 90 -14.41 -2.48 -3.31
N GLN A 91 -15.22 -2.83 -4.32
CA GLN A 91 -15.63 -4.23 -4.61
C GLN A 91 -14.59 -4.97 -5.48
N MET A 92 -13.35 -4.56 -5.42
CA MET A 92 -12.22 -5.19 -6.12
C MET A 92 -11.14 -5.59 -5.12
N PRO A 93 -10.21 -6.46 -5.50
CA PRO A 93 -9.11 -6.84 -4.61
C PRO A 93 -8.30 -5.62 -4.14
N VAL A 94 -8.14 -5.49 -2.82
CA VAL A 94 -7.27 -4.50 -2.19
C VAL A 94 -6.23 -5.24 -1.36
N VAL A 95 -4.99 -5.22 -1.84
CA VAL A 95 -3.83 -5.86 -1.24
C VAL A 95 -2.97 -4.79 -0.57
N SER A 96 -2.43 -5.09 0.58
CA SER A 96 -1.52 -4.19 1.30
C SER A 96 -0.19 -4.87 1.60
N MET A 97 0.86 -4.08 1.65
CA MET A 97 2.14 -4.52 2.18
C MET A 97 2.06 -4.60 3.70
N GLU A 98 2.49 -5.73 4.25
CA GLU A 98 2.54 -5.93 5.69
C GLU A 98 3.98 -5.80 6.20
N PRO A 99 4.19 -5.24 7.41
CA PRO A 99 5.51 -5.20 8.03
C PRO A 99 6.08 -6.60 8.24
N ALA A 100 7.39 -6.75 8.03
CA ALA A 100 8.07 -8.04 8.15
C ALA A 100 8.30 -8.52 9.60
N VAL A 101 7.62 -7.94 10.59
CA VAL A 101 7.79 -8.26 12.02
C VAL A 101 7.36 -9.71 12.31
N LYS A 102 6.22 -10.12 11.79
CA LYS A 102 5.72 -11.49 12.01
C LYS A 102 6.62 -12.55 11.38
N PRO A 103 7.02 -12.47 10.11
CA PRO A 103 8.00 -13.39 9.54
C PRO A 103 9.33 -13.37 10.27
N ALA A 104 9.83 -12.20 10.68
CA ALA A 104 11.08 -12.08 11.43
C ALA A 104 11.00 -12.81 12.78
N ASN A 105 9.88 -12.64 13.52
CA ASN A 105 9.66 -13.34 14.80
C ASN A 105 9.56 -14.86 14.62
N LEU A 106 9.00 -15.33 13.53
CA LEU A 106 8.87 -16.76 13.21
C LEU A 106 10.15 -17.40 12.67
N SER A 107 11.18 -16.62 12.35
CA SER A 107 12.42 -17.11 11.73
C SER A 107 13.26 -18.02 12.62
N LYS A 108 12.96 -18.10 13.93
CA LYS A 108 13.68 -18.91 14.95
C LYS A 108 15.18 -18.61 15.05
N LYS A 109 15.67 -17.53 14.47
CA LYS A 109 17.04 -17.08 14.62
C LYS A 109 17.24 -16.45 16.00
N PRO A 110 18.35 -16.74 16.70
CA PRO A 110 18.62 -16.13 18.00
C PRO A 110 18.93 -14.62 17.81
N GLY A 111 18.57 -13.83 18.82
CA GLY A 111 18.88 -12.41 18.87
C GLY A 111 17.65 -11.53 19.05
N LYS A 112 17.88 -10.21 18.96
CA LYS A 112 16.84 -9.19 19.08
C LYS A 112 16.40 -8.73 17.67
N ILE A 113 15.13 -8.38 17.54
CA ILE A 113 14.58 -7.78 16.33
C ILE A 113 14.42 -6.29 16.58
N LEU A 114 15.12 -5.46 15.80
CA LEU A 114 14.92 -4.02 15.79
C LEU A 114 13.84 -3.67 14.75
N VAL A 115 12.78 -3.01 15.21
CA VAL A 115 11.69 -2.53 14.34
C VAL A 115 11.84 -1.01 14.18
N MET A 116 11.91 -0.57 12.92
CA MET A 116 11.92 0.85 12.56
C MET A 116 10.69 1.12 11.68
N ALA A 117 9.81 2.00 12.15
CA ALA A 117 8.58 2.35 11.44
C ALA A 117 8.08 3.72 11.90
N THR A 118 7.10 4.29 11.18
CA THR A 118 6.44 5.51 11.61
C THR A 118 5.61 5.26 12.88
N PRO A 119 5.36 6.30 13.71
CA PRO A 119 4.52 6.15 14.91
C PRO A 119 3.16 5.51 14.63
N GLY A 120 2.50 5.92 13.54
CA GLY A 120 1.21 5.34 13.14
C GLY A 120 1.28 3.85 12.80
N THR A 121 2.36 3.40 12.18
CA THR A 121 2.58 1.97 11.90
C THR A 121 2.84 1.19 13.18
N ILE A 122 3.66 1.72 14.09
CA ILE A 122 3.97 1.08 15.39
C ILE A 122 2.72 0.96 16.25
N ALA A 123 1.88 1.99 16.27
CA ALA A 123 0.64 2.02 17.06
C ALA A 123 -0.49 1.18 16.44
N SER A 124 -0.34 0.66 15.24
CA SER A 124 -1.37 -0.15 14.59
C SER A 124 -1.50 -1.52 15.23
N SER A 125 -2.70 -2.07 15.21
CA SER A 125 -3.04 -3.39 15.77
C SER A 125 -2.73 -4.57 14.84
N ARG A 126 -1.93 -4.36 13.80
CA ARG A 126 -1.59 -5.38 12.79
C ARG A 126 -0.36 -6.18 13.17
#